data_036aac6805168a09de9e4552f8e198a4
#
_entry.id   036aac6805168a09de9e4552f8e198a4
#
_cell.length_a   1.000
_cell.length_b   1.000
_cell.length_c   1.000
_cell.angle_alpha   90.00
_cell.angle_beta   90.00
_cell.angle_gamma   90.00
#
_symmetry.space_group_name_H-M   'P 1'
#
loop_
_entity.id
_entity.type
_entity.pdbx_description
1 polymer ?
#
loop_
_entity_poly.entity_id
_entity_poly.type
_entity_poly.pdbx_seq_one_letter_code
_entity_poly.pdbx_strand_id
1 'polypeptide(L)'
;YYNQIIRRYVVMFGTLFNDIVVQRFNTAGSRIQAIKVPIAYGPKEKFLARVEQNPDLQKKSSVSLPRIGFEMVGMQYMPERKLSSTQRRVNIQGTANSNNDIKTVFTPVPYDFNFNLSVFVKNADDGIQILEQILPFFTPDWTTTVKIIPEMDITHDIPTVLTSVTTEDTYEGDFETRRTLIYNLDFLVKGYIYGPVKKSGIIKRTFVDFIDSANTAQQTGVKLETIKITPGLRANGEPTGNSAQSISVDNISANDNYGFAVDYEINLSGEE
;
A
#
# COMPACT_ATOMS: atom_id res chain seq x y z
N TYR A 1 8.52 -1.05 11.93
CA TYR A 1 7.57 -0.43 11.00
C TYR A 1 6.58 -1.47 10.47
N TYR A 2 5.38 -1.06 10.16
CA TYR A 2 4.37 -1.93 9.58
C TYR A 2 3.50 -1.13 8.61
N ASN A 3 3.73 -1.31 7.30
CA ASN A 3 3.05 -0.55 6.25
C ASN A 3 1.71 -1.17 5.83
N GLN A 4 1.31 -2.30 6.39
CA GLN A 4 0.07 -3.05 6.09
C GLN A 4 -0.10 -3.43 4.60
N ILE A 5 0.99 -3.56 3.85
CA ILE A 5 0.95 -3.76 2.39
C ILE A 5 0.24 -5.07 2.03
N ILE A 6 0.64 -6.17 2.67
CA ILE A 6 0.04 -7.50 2.43
C ILE A 6 -1.46 -7.47 2.76
N ARG A 7 -1.83 -6.85 3.89
CA ARG A 7 -3.24 -6.70 4.26
C ARG A 7 -4.04 -5.93 3.21
N ARG A 8 -3.44 -4.91 2.59
CA ARG A 8 -4.09 -4.14 1.50
C ARG A 8 -4.30 -4.99 0.26
N TYR A 9 -3.35 -5.87 -0.09
CA TYR A 9 -3.54 -6.80 -1.20
C TYR A 9 -4.66 -7.80 -0.93
N VAL A 10 -4.75 -8.33 0.29
CA VAL A 10 -5.86 -9.21 0.69
C VAL A 10 -7.21 -8.50 0.61
N VAL A 11 -7.30 -7.26 1.11
CA VAL A 11 -8.52 -6.45 1.03
C VAL A 11 -8.87 -6.10 -0.41
N MET A 12 -7.89 -5.66 -1.21
CA MET A 12 -8.06 -5.39 -2.64
C MET A 12 -8.64 -6.61 -3.35
N PHE A 13 -8.02 -7.77 -3.18
CA PHE A 13 -8.47 -9.01 -3.82
C PHE A 13 -9.91 -9.36 -3.44
N GLY A 14 -10.26 -9.30 -2.15
CA GLY A 14 -11.63 -9.55 -1.71
C GLY A 14 -12.65 -8.54 -2.27
N THR A 15 -12.23 -7.29 -2.51
CA THR A 15 -13.10 -6.24 -3.05
C THR A 15 -13.43 -6.49 -4.52
N LEU A 16 -12.53 -7.10 -5.31
CA LEU A 16 -12.76 -7.44 -6.72
C LEU A 16 -14.00 -8.31 -6.94
N PHE A 17 -14.32 -9.17 -5.98
CA PHE A 17 -15.39 -10.17 -6.09
C PHE A 17 -16.59 -9.91 -5.16
N ASN A 18 -16.70 -8.72 -4.60
CA ASN A 18 -17.72 -8.42 -3.58
C ASN A 18 -19.13 -8.19 -4.15
N ASP A 19 -19.27 -7.92 -5.44
CA ASP A 19 -20.55 -7.53 -6.05
C ASP A 19 -21.17 -8.60 -6.95
N ILE A 20 -20.79 -9.85 -6.77
CA ILE A 20 -21.32 -10.98 -7.52
C ILE A 20 -22.74 -11.30 -7.03
N VAL A 21 -23.68 -11.44 -7.98
CA VAL A 21 -25.11 -11.70 -7.71
C VAL A 21 -25.61 -12.87 -8.55
N VAL A 22 -26.19 -13.86 -7.90
CA VAL A 22 -26.89 -14.97 -8.57
C VAL A 22 -28.35 -14.60 -8.75
N GLN A 23 -28.86 -14.79 -9.98
CA GLN A 23 -30.24 -14.51 -10.33
C GLN A 23 -31.00 -15.82 -10.52
N ARG A 24 -32.23 -15.87 -10.01
CA ARG A 24 -33.13 -16.98 -10.21
C ARG A 24 -34.34 -16.56 -11.04
N PHE A 25 -34.65 -17.38 -12.03
CA PHE A 25 -35.74 -17.13 -12.96
C PHE A 25 -36.82 -18.18 -12.79
N ASN A 26 -38.08 -17.81 -13.09
CA ASN A 26 -39.18 -18.76 -13.18
C ASN A 26 -39.23 -19.40 -14.57
N THR A 27 -40.14 -20.38 -14.76
CA THR A 27 -40.34 -21.09 -16.03
C THR A 27 -40.73 -20.15 -17.18
N ALA A 28 -41.26 -18.97 -16.89
CA ALA A 28 -41.66 -17.94 -17.83
C ALA A 28 -40.54 -16.96 -18.18
N GLY A 29 -39.28 -17.18 -17.66
CA GLY A 29 -38.14 -16.30 -17.90
C GLY A 29 -38.12 -15.00 -17.11
N SER A 30 -39.07 -14.80 -16.18
CA SER A 30 -39.10 -13.62 -15.31
C SER A 30 -38.19 -13.82 -14.09
N ARG A 31 -37.44 -12.78 -13.72
CA ARG A 31 -36.57 -12.81 -12.56
C ARG A 31 -37.39 -12.85 -11.27
N ILE A 32 -37.21 -13.91 -10.46
CA ILE A 32 -37.86 -14.08 -9.18
C ILE A 32 -37.05 -13.51 -8.02
N GLN A 33 -35.73 -13.77 -8.03
CA GLN A 33 -34.86 -13.45 -6.90
C GLN A 33 -33.45 -13.09 -7.37
N ALA A 34 -32.80 -12.15 -6.68
CA ALA A 34 -31.38 -11.86 -6.79
C ALA A 34 -30.74 -12.08 -5.42
N ILE A 35 -29.69 -12.88 -5.38
CA ILE A 35 -28.96 -13.24 -4.18
C ILE A 35 -27.53 -12.72 -4.32
N LYS A 36 -27.14 -11.76 -3.48
CA LYS A 36 -25.72 -11.34 -3.40
C LYS A 36 -24.92 -12.48 -2.76
N VAL A 37 -23.84 -12.90 -3.44
CA VAL A 37 -22.98 -13.98 -2.97
C VAL A 37 -22.03 -13.43 -1.90
N PRO A 38 -22.08 -13.91 -0.65
CA PRO A 38 -21.17 -13.45 0.39
C PRO A 38 -19.76 -13.98 0.14
N ILE A 39 -18.78 -13.10 0.30
CA ILE A 39 -17.36 -13.43 0.22
C ILE A 39 -16.71 -13.32 1.59
N ALA A 40 -15.78 -14.22 1.92
CA ALA A 40 -15.02 -14.17 3.16
C ALA A 40 -13.60 -14.71 2.99
N TYR A 41 -12.66 -14.14 3.76
CA TYR A 41 -11.29 -14.64 3.83
C TYR A 41 -11.20 -15.85 4.76
N GLY A 42 -10.59 -16.92 4.28
CA GLY A 42 -10.31 -18.11 5.05
C GLY A 42 -10.03 -19.33 4.18
N PRO A 43 -9.37 -20.36 4.75
CA PRO A 43 -9.04 -21.58 4.04
C PRO A 43 -10.30 -22.35 3.59
N LYS A 44 -10.17 -23.02 2.45
CA LYS A 44 -11.23 -23.82 1.82
C LYS A 44 -11.86 -24.83 2.80
N GLU A 45 -11.00 -25.52 3.56
CA GLU A 45 -11.42 -26.58 4.51
C GLU A 45 -12.33 -26.03 5.61
N LYS A 46 -12.13 -24.80 6.03
CA LYS A 46 -12.98 -24.13 7.04
C LYS A 46 -14.43 -23.94 6.53
N PHE A 47 -14.59 -23.67 5.24
CA PHE A 47 -15.90 -23.51 4.63
C PHE A 47 -16.56 -24.88 4.41
N LEU A 48 -15.79 -25.88 3.96
CA LEU A 48 -16.25 -27.27 3.81
C LEU A 48 -16.74 -27.84 5.14
N ALA A 49 -15.92 -27.77 6.19
CA ALA A 49 -16.30 -28.24 7.52
C ALA A 49 -17.60 -27.58 8.04
N ARG A 50 -17.87 -26.33 7.69
CA ARG A 50 -19.11 -25.64 8.06
C ARG A 50 -20.33 -26.05 7.22
N VAL A 51 -20.09 -26.48 5.98
CA VAL A 51 -21.17 -27.00 5.10
C VAL A 51 -21.54 -28.42 5.50
N GLU A 52 -20.53 -29.24 5.88
CA GLU A 52 -20.69 -30.64 6.26
C GLU A 52 -21.21 -30.81 7.70
N GLN A 53 -20.90 -29.89 8.61
CA GLN A 53 -21.45 -29.94 9.94
C GLN A 53 -22.97 -29.84 9.88
N ASN A 54 -23.64 -30.97 10.13
CA ASN A 54 -25.08 -31.03 10.26
C ASN A 54 -25.54 -29.97 11.28
N PRO A 55 -26.42 -29.04 10.92
CA PRO A 55 -26.93 -28.12 11.87
C PRO A 55 -27.81 -28.96 12.84
N ASP A 56 -27.42 -28.97 14.11
CA ASP A 56 -28.29 -29.36 15.17
C ASP A 56 -29.64 -28.65 14.95
N LEU A 57 -30.73 -29.34 14.88
CA LEU A 57 -32.03 -28.83 14.46
C LEU A 57 -32.51 -27.58 15.26
N GLN A 58 -31.81 -27.24 16.33
CA GLN A 58 -32.04 -26.08 17.18
C GLN A 58 -31.14 -24.86 16.90
N LYS A 59 -30.07 -24.99 16.11
CA LYS A 59 -29.17 -23.83 15.78
C LYS A 59 -29.32 -23.45 14.31
N LYS A 60 -29.93 -22.30 14.04
CA LYS A 60 -30.10 -21.65 12.71
C LYS A 60 -28.82 -21.20 12.01
N SER A 61 -27.63 -21.78 12.23
CA SER A 61 -26.39 -21.36 11.65
C SER A 61 -25.83 -22.31 10.58
N SER A 62 -26.69 -22.77 9.66
CA SER A 62 -26.22 -23.39 8.43
C SER A 62 -25.64 -22.29 7.51
N VAL A 63 -24.43 -22.52 6.99
CA VAL A 63 -23.85 -21.65 5.97
C VAL A 63 -24.74 -21.69 4.73
N SER A 64 -25.30 -20.54 4.34
CA SER A 64 -26.09 -20.43 3.11
C SER A 64 -25.19 -20.52 1.89
N LEU A 65 -25.52 -21.37 0.94
CA LEU A 65 -24.95 -21.42 -0.39
C LEU A 65 -25.85 -20.62 -1.37
N PRO A 66 -25.29 -19.95 -2.38
CA PRO A 66 -23.89 -19.87 -2.81
C PRO A 66 -23.02 -19.01 -1.88
N ARG A 67 -21.71 -19.32 -1.84
CA ARG A 67 -20.71 -18.58 -1.05
C ARG A 67 -19.35 -18.60 -1.71
N ILE A 68 -18.57 -17.55 -1.47
CA ILE A 68 -17.19 -17.44 -1.95
C ILE A 68 -16.26 -17.39 -0.74
N GLY A 69 -15.22 -18.22 -0.77
CA GLY A 69 -14.08 -18.17 0.14
C GLY A 69 -12.82 -17.81 -0.64
N PHE A 70 -11.90 -17.08 -0.04
CA PHE A 70 -10.58 -16.85 -0.64
C PHE A 70 -9.50 -16.85 0.41
N GLU A 71 -8.30 -17.23 -0.01
CA GLU A 71 -7.12 -17.21 0.84
C GLU A 71 -5.86 -16.91 0.04
N MET A 72 -4.87 -16.36 0.73
CA MET A 72 -3.53 -16.22 0.18
C MET A 72 -2.74 -17.49 0.49
N VAL A 73 -2.41 -18.25 -0.55
CA VAL A 73 -1.75 -19.56 -0.44
C VAL A 73 -0.23 -19.41 -0.31
N GLY A 74 0.36 -18.37 -0.93
CA GLY A 74 1.80 -18.20 -0.91
C GLY A 74 2.27 -16.86 -1.45
N MET A 75 3.58 -16.64 -1.29
CA MET A 75 4.31 -15.49 -1.80
C MET A 75 5.61 -15.94 -2.42
N GLN A 76 5.98 -15.38 -3.57
CA GLN A 76 7.24 -15.67 -4.23
C GLN A 76 7.95 -14.40 -4.66
N TYR A 77 9.27 -14.31 -4.37
CA TYR A 77 10.10 -13.23 -4.86
C TYR A 77 10.32 -13.35 -6.37
N MET A 78 10.19 -12.22 -7.11
CA MET A 78 10.36 -12.17 -8.56
C MET A 78 11.60 -11.37 -8.96
N PRO A 79 12.75 -12.05 -9.19
CA PRO A 79 14.00 -11.37 -9.54
C PRO A 79 13.94 -10.63 -10.88
N GLU A 80 13.11 -11.08 -11.82
CA GLU A 80 12.95 -10.46 -13.15
C GLU A 80 12.39 -9.04 -13.10
N ARG A 81 11.58 -8.75 -12.07
CA ARG A 81 11.00 -7.42 -11.84
C ARG A 81 11.80 -6.58 -10.85
N LYS A 82 13.01 -7.01 -10.48
CA LYS A 82 13.85 -6.31 -9.52
C LYS A 82 14.25 -4.94 -10.04
N LEU A 83 13.99 -3.92 -9.23
CA LEU A 83 14.48 -2.55 -9.44
C LEU A 83 15.84 -2.35 -8.77
N SER A 84 16.55 -1.28 -9.15
CA SER A 84 17.82 -0.93 -8.50
C SER A 84 17.65 -0.71 -7.00
N SER A 85 18.41 -1.41 -6.17
CA SER A 85 18.33 -1.33 -4.71
C SER A 85 18.85 0.00 -4.13
N THR A 86 19.63 0.75 -4.92
CA THR A 86 20.21 2.04 -4.50
C THR A 86 19.29 3.23 -4.77
N GLN A 87 18.29 3.06 -5.63
CA GLN A 87 17.34 4.12 -5.89
C GLN A 87 16.39 4.32 -4.69
N ARG A 88 16.03 5.57 -4.46
CA ARG A 88 15.09 5.97 -3.42
C ARG A 88 14.13 7.02 -3.95
N ARG A 89 12.90 6.95 -3.50
CA ARG A 89 11.91 8.00 -3.72
C ARG A 89 11.95 8.95 -2.55
N VAL A 90 12.01 10.24 -2.85
CA VAL A 90 11.96 11.32 -1.87
C VAL A 90 10.66 12.06 -2.08
N ASN A 91 9.91 12.27 -1.02
CA ASN A 91 8.72 13.11 -1.02
C ASN A 91 8.96 14.24 -0.01
N ILE A 92 8.91 15.47 -0.48
CA ILE A 92 9.05 16.67 0.32
C ILE A 92 7.63 17.20 0.52
N GLN A 93 7.07 16.97 1.72
CA GLN A 93 5.77 17.49 2.13
C GLN A 93 6.03 18.41 3.31
N GLY A 94 6.23 19.70 3.07
CA GLY A 94 6.46 20.66 4.14
C GLY A 94 5.32 21.67 4.25
N THR A 95 4.69 21.72 5.41
CA THR A 95 4.15 22.96 5.94
C THR A 95 5.30 23.68 6.65
N ALA A 96 5.38 24.99 6.55
CA ALA A 96 6.49 25.85 6.99
C ALA A 96 7.11 25.57 8.38
N ASN A 97 6.46 24.79 9.24
CA ASN A 97 6.85 24.52 10.62
C ASN A 97 7.11 23.05 10.96
N SER A 98 7.25 22.16 9.97
CA SER A 98 7.44 20.74 10.22
C SER A 98 8.93 20.35 10.21
N ASN A 99 9.39 19.69 11.28
CA ASN A 99 10.76 19.18 11.38
C ASN A 99 10.99 17.87 10.62
N ASN A 100 9.96 17.31 9.98
CA ASN A 100 9.98 16.01 9.28
C ASN A 100 9.56 16.13 7.83
N ASP A 101 10.03 17.13 7.13
CA ASP A 101 9.54 17.51 5.80
C ASP A 101 10.02 16.60 4.68
N ILE A 102 11.07 15.83 4.91
CA ILE A 102 11.60 14.89 3.92
C ILE A 102 11.27 13.47 4.32
N LYS A 103 10.47 12.80 3.48
CA LYS A 103 10.19 11.38 3.59
C LYS A 103 10.91 10.64 2.48
N THR A 104 11.66 9.62 2.85
CA THR A 104 12.45 8.82 1.90
C THR A 104 12.12 7.35 2.06
N VAL A 105 11.91 6.66 0.94
CA VAL A 105 11.75 5.21 0.90
C VAL A 105 12.60 4.64 -0.24
N PHE A 106 13.22 3.50 0.00
CA PHE A 106 13.93 2.76 -1.05
C PHE A 106 12.94 2.13 -2.02
N THR A 107 13.42 1.81 -3.22
CA THR A 107 12.64 1.07 -4.21
C THR A 107 12.07 -0.21 -3.63
N PRO A 108 10.85 -0.58 -4.04
CA PRO A 108 10.18 -1.76 -3.50
C PRO A 108 10.78 -3.05 -4.03
N VAL A 109 10.54 -4.11 -3.30
CA VAL A 109 10.89 -5.46 -3.69
C VAL A 109 9.68 -6.11 -4.36
N PRO A 110 9.82 -6.69 -5.57
CA PRO A 110 8.73 -7.34 -6.27
C PRO A 110 8.44 -8.72 -5.69
N TYR A 111 7.17 -8.97 -5.40
CA TYR A 111 6.65 -10.25 -4.97
C TYR A 111 5.38 -10.59 -5.74
N ASP A 112 5.23 -11.84 -6.08
CA ASP A 112 3.98 -12.41 -6.56
C ASP A 112 3.26 -13.09 -5.41
N PHE A 113 1.96 -12.81 -5.29
CA PHE A 113 1.09 -13.35 -4.26
C PHE A 113 0.11 -14.30 -4.91
N ASN A 114 0.12 -15.54 -4.49
CA ASN A 114 -0.81 -16.56 -4.96
C ASN A 114 -2.06 -16.53 -4.11
N PHE A 115 -3.21 -16.32 -4.75
CA PHE A 115 -4.53 -16.37 -4.13
C PHE A 115 -5.33 -17.51 -4.73
N ASN A 116 -6.04 -18.23 -3.89
CA ASN A 116 -7.06 -19.18 -4.30
C ASN A 116 -8.43 -18.61 -3.92
N LEU A 117 -9.36 -18.65 -4.86
CA LEU A 117 -10.76 -18.29 -4.68
C LEU A 117 -11.61 -19.55 -4.89
N SER A 118 -12.32 -19.97 -3.86
CA SER A 118 -13.23 -21.13 -3.90
C SER A 118 -14.66 -20.67 -3.88
N VAL A 119 -15.42 -21.08 -4.89
CA VAL A 119 -16.86 -20.82 -5.03
C VAL A 119 -17.62 -22.07 -4.66
N PHE A 120 -18.40 -21.99 -3.59
CA PHE A 120 -19.22 -23.10 -3.08
C PHE A 120 -20.66 -22.91 -3.52
N VAL A 121 -21.20 -23.85 -4.26
CA VAL A 121 -22.58 -23.82 -4.75
C VAL A 121 -23.28 -25.18 -4.58
N LYS A 122 -24.61 -25.14 -4.49
CA LYS A 122 -25.42 -26.35 -4.47
C LYS A 122 -25.80 -26.80 -5.88
N ASN A 123 -26.05 -25.85 -6.79
CA ASN A 123 -26.51 -26.08 -8.14
C ASN A 123 -25.44 -25.64 -9.14
N ALA A 124 -25.24 -26.38 -10.23
CA ALA A 124 -24.30 -26.02 -11.28
C ALA A 124 -24.63 -24.68 -11.94
N ASP A 125 -25.91 -24.36 -12.12
CA ASP A 125 -26.35 -23.09 -12.71
C ASP A 125 -25.89 -21.87 -11.91
N ASP A 126 -25.95 -21.94 -10.57
CA ASP A 126 -25.44 -20.86 -9.70
C ASP A 126 -23.92 -20.67 -9.88
N GLY A 127 -23.18 -21.78 -10.03
CA GLY A 127 -21.73 -21.77 -10.28
C GLY A 127 -21.37 -21.15 -11.61
N ILE A 128 -22.07 -21.54 -12.67
CA ILE A 128 -21.84 -21.00 -14.02
C ILE A 128 -22.14 -19.49 -14.05
N GLN A 129 -23.24 -19.05 -13.45
CA GLN A 129 -23.57 -17.62 -13.36
C GLN A 129 -22.48 -16.81 -12.64
N ILE A 130 -21.86 -17.37 -11.58
CA ILE A 130 -20.76 -16.71 -10.87
C ILE A 130 -19.51 -16.66 -11.74
N LEU A 131 -19.16 -17.76 -12.42
CA LEU A 131 -18.00 -17.80 -13.31
C LEU A 131 -18.14 -16.82 -14.48
N GLU A 132 -19.32 -16.75 -15.10
CA GLU A 132 -19.60 -15.78 -16.18
C GLU A 132 -19.48 -14.32 -15.75
N GLN A 133 -19.65 -14.01 -14.46
CA GLN A 133 -19.44 -12.69 -13.92
C GLN A 133 -17.96 -12.40 -13.60
N ILE A 134 -17.11 -13.43 -13.44
CA ILE A 134 -15.71 -13.28 -13.10
C ILE A 134 -14.82 -13.32 -14.35
N LEU A 135 -14.95 -14.35 -15.18
CA LEU A 135 -14.01 -14.65 -16.25
C LEU A 135 -13.80 -13.54 -17.28
N PRO A 136 -14.83 -12.78 -17.72
CA PRO A 136 -14.64 -11.76 -18.74
C PRO A 136 -13.72 -10.59 -18.35
N PHE A 137 -13.50 -10.37 -17.04
CA PHE A 137 -12.62 -9.32 -16.55
C PHE A 137 -11.13 -9.67 -16.63
N PHE A 138 -10.80 -10.95 -16.84
CA PHE A 138 -9.42 -11.43 -16.87
C PHE A 138 -8.98 -11.78 -18.30
N THR A 139 -8.51 -10.75 -19.05
CA THR A 139 -8.05 -10.89 -20.45
C THR A 139 -6.64 -10.31 -20.68
N PRO A 140 -5.57 -10.92 -20.21
CA PRO A 140 -5.42 -11.99 -19.21
C PRO A 140 -5.41 -11.48 -17.76
N ASP A 141 -5.35 -10.17 -17.52
CA ASP A 141 -5.25 -9.56 -16.19
C ASP A 141 -6.27 -8.46 -15.94
N TRP A 142 -6.59 -8.30 -14.68
CA TRP A 142 -7.34 -7.16 -14.19
C TRP A 142 -6.43 -6.30 -13.34
N THR A 143 -6.18 -5.06 -13.77
CA THR A 143 -5.30 -4.14 -13.08
C THR A 143 -6.09 -3.19 -12.17
N THR A 144 -5.67 -3.12 -10.91
CA THR A 144 -6.28 -2.26 -9.89
C THR A 144 -5.25 -1.32 -9.29
N THR A 145 -5.56 -0.03 -9.23
CA THR A 145 -4.70 0.97 -8.58
C THR A 145 -4.84 0.90 -7.06
N VAL A 146 -3.74 0.68 -6.37
CA VAL A 146 -3.70 0.57 -4.91
C VAL A 146 -2.75 1.61 -4.33
N LYS A 147 -3.22 2.35 -3.31
CA LYS A 147 -2.37 3.27 -2.54
C LYS A 147 -1.57 2.48 -1.51
N ILE A 148 -0.31 2.16 -1.84
CA ILE A 148 0.54 1.26 -1.04
C ILE A 148 1.08 1.95 0.19
N ILE A 149 1.63 3.17 0.04
CA ILE A 149 2.12 4.00 1.16
C ILE A 149 1.37 5.32 1.17
N PRO A 150 0.33 5.47 2.04
CA PRO A 150 -0.45 6.71 2.11
C PRO A 150 0.38 7.92 2.53
N GLU A 151 1.36 7.73 3.42
CA GLU A 151 2.22 8.80 3.92
C GLU A 151 3.08 9.47 2.84
N MET A 152 3.33 8.78 1.73
CA MET A 152 4.14 9.27 0.61
C MET A 152 3.33 9.43 -0.68
N ASP A 153 2.02 9.20 -0.61
CA ASP A 153 1.11 9.20 -1.76
C ASP A 153 1.55 8.26 -2.89
N ILE A 154 2.17 7.13 -2.51
CA ILE A 154 2.63 6.14 -3.49
C ILE A 154 1.48 5.21 -3.85
N THR A 155 1.09 5.28 -5.11
CA THR A 155 0.12 4.39 -5.75
C THR A 155 0.83 3.47 -6.74
N HIS A 156 0.34 2.24 -6.86
CA HIS A 156 0.77 1.29 -7.88
C HIS A 156 -0.43 0.63 -8.52
N ASP A 157 -0.30 0.38 -9.81
CA ASP A 157 -1.21 -0.46 -10.55
C ASP A 157 -0.79 -1.92 -10.38
N ILE A 158 -1.68 -2.68 -9.77
CA ILE A 158 -1.43 -4.07 -9.39
C ILE A 158 -2.24 -4.99 -10.31
N PRO A 159 -1.58 -5.67 -11.25
CA PRO A 159 -2.23 -6.64 -12.10
C PRO A 159 -2.52 -7.94 -11.33
N THR A 160 -3.74 -8.41 -11.46
CA THR A 160 -4.21 -9.70 -10.95
C THR A 160 -4.49 -10.60 -12.16
N VAL A 161 -3.76 -11.69 -12.29
CA VAL A 161 -3.85 -12.63 -13.41
C VAL A 161 -4.58 -13.87 -12.96
N LEU A 162 -5.57 -14.34 -13.72
CA LEU A 162 -6.20 -15.65 -13.54
C LEU A 162 -5.30 -16.72 -14.16
N THR A 163 -4.84 -17.70 -13.38
CA THR A 163 -3.91 -18.73 -13.82
C THR A 163 -4.60 -20.05 -14.13
N SER A 164 -5.58 -20.47 -13.32
CA SER A 164 -6.32 -21.71 -13.54
C SER A 164 -7.75 -21.64 -13.00
N VAL A 165 -8.61 -22.47 -13.56
CA VAL A 165 -9.97 -22.73 -13.08
C VAL A 165 -10.18 -24.22 -13.03
N THR A 166 -10.48 -24.78 -11.86
CA THR A 166 -10.73 -26.20 -11.65
C THR A 166 -12.08 -26.41 -10.97
N THR A 167 -12.74 -27.53 -11.31
CA THR A 167 -14.03 -27.89 -10.73
C THR A 167 -13.90 -29.17 -9.94
N GLU A 168 -14.38 -29.17 -8.72
CA GLU A 168 -14.45 -30.34 -7.86
C GLU A 168 -15.92 -30.63 -7.49
N ASP A 169 -16.34 -31.87 -7.62
CA ASP A 169 -17.65 -32.34 -7.19
C ASP A 169 -17.47 -33.32 -6.04
N THR A 170 -17.97 -32.94 -4.87
CA THR A 170 -17.88 -33.76 -3.64
C THR A 170 -19.07 -34.72 -3.52
N TYR A 171 -19.47 -35.38 -4.61
CA TYR A 171 -20.55 -36.37 -4.57
C TYR A 171 -20.01 -37.73 -4.16
N GLU A 172 -20.22 -38.14 -2.93
CA GLU A 172 -19.95 -39.48 -2.39
C GLU A 172 -21.24 -40.32 -2.25
N GLY A 173 -22.05 -40.45 -3.25
CA GLY A 173 -23.06 -41.49 -3.41
C GLY A 173 -24.10 -41.74 -2.30
N ASP A 174 -24.06 -41.00 -1.19
CA ASP A 174 -24.96 -41.18 -0.05
C ASP A 174 -26.06 -40.13 -0.04
N PHE A 175 -27.34 -40.55 0.17
CA PHE A 175 -28.48 -39.65 0.12
C PHE A 175 -28.52 -38.62 1.26
N GLU A 176 -27.74 -38.82 2.32
CA GLU A 176 -27.66 -37.93 3.48
C GLU A 176 -26.62 -36.82 3.34
N THR A 177 -25.60 -36.99 2.47
CA THR A 177 -24.55 -35.99 2.27
C THR A 177 -25.01 -34.87 1.34
N ARG A 178 -24.83 -33.63 1.78
CA ARG A 178 -25.13 -32.45 0.94
C ARG A 178 -24.10 -32.35 -0.18
N ARG A 179 -24.54 -32.55 -1.42
CA ARG A 179 -23.71 -32.29 -2.59
C ARG A 179 -23.30 -30.82 -2.63
N THR A 180 -22.01 -30.56 -2.70
CA THR A 180 -21.45 -29.23 -2.88
C THR A 180 -20.53 -29.24 -4.08
N LEU A 181 -20.81 -28.39 -5.06
CA LEU A 181 -19.95 -28.15 -6.19
C LEU A 181 -18.99 -27.03 -5.82
N ILE A 182 -17.69 -27.22 -6.08
CA ILE A 182 -16.65 -26.29 -5.75
C ILE A 182 -15.92 -25.91 -7.03
N TYR A 183 -15.86 -24.62 -7.31
CA TYR A 183 -15.01 -24.06 -8.36
C TYR A 183 -13.84 -23.37 -7.72
N ASN A 184 -12.62 -23.82 -8.00
CA ASN A 184 -11.39 -23.20 -7.52
C ASN A 184 -10.78 -22.39 -8.66
N LEU A 185 -10.51 -21.13 -8.38
CA LEU A 185 -9.85 -20.21 -9.30
C LEU A 185 -8.53 -19.78 -8.65
N ASP A 186 -7.43 -19.99 -9.33
CA ASP A 186 -6.11 -19.58 -8.87
C ASP A 186 -5.71 -18.26 -9.53
N PHE A 187 -5.24 -17.34 -8.73
CA PHE A 187 -4.84 -16.01 -9.16
C PHE A 187 -3.42 -15.68 -8.73
N LEU A 188 -2.76 -14.93 -9.60
CA LEU A 188 -1.43 -14.38 -9.36
C LEU A 188 -1.53 -12.85 -9.27
N VAL A 189 -1.29 -12.28 -8.11
CA VAL A 189 -1.25 -10.83 -7.89
C VAL A 189 0.20 -10.36 -7.90
N LYS A 190 0.58 -9.53 -8.88
CA LYS A 190 1.95 -9.03 -9.05
C LYS A 190 2.15 -7.76 -8.24
N GLY A 191 2.59 -7.91 -7.00
CA GLY A 191 2.72 -6.81 -6.07
C GLY A 191 4.15 -6.36 -5.78
N TYR A 192 4.26 -5.35 -4.92
CA TYR A 192 5.51 -4.76 -4.44
C TYR A 192 5.48 -4.57 -2.94
N ILE A 193 6.56 -4.90 -2.25
CA ILE A 193 6.72 -4.67 -0.82
C ILE A 193 7.74 -3.56 -0.59
N TYR A 194 7.34 -2.51 0.13
CA TYR A 194 8.20 -1.41 0.52
C TYR A 194 8.79 -1.61 1.91
N GLY A 195 10.02 -1.14 2.07
CA GLY A 195 10.69 -1.03 3.36
C GLY A 195 10.15 0.11 4.23
N PRO A 196 10.88 0.47 5.31
CA PRO A 196 10.50 1.57 6.19
C PRO A 196 10.61 2.92 5.47
N VAL A 197 9.66 3.81 5.76
CA VAL A 197 9.74 5.21 5.39
C VAL A 197 10.64 5.91 6.41
N LYS A 198 11.73 6.48 5.94
CA LYS A 198 12.63 7.32 6.76
C LYS A 198 12.13 8.75 6.70
N LYS A 199 12.05 9.39 7.86
CA LYS A 199 11.72 10.81 8.00
C LYS A 199 12.98 11.55 8.42
N SER A 200 13.28 12.65 7.77
CA SER A 200 14.41 13.52 8.11
C SER A 200 13.99 14.98 8.04
N GLY A 201 14.62 15.79 8.88
CA GLY A 201 14.49 17.25 8.79
C GLY A 201 15.32 17.82 7.64
N ILE A 202 15.05 19.05 7.29
CA ILE A 202 15.86 19.87 6.39
C ILE A 202 16.89 20.65 7.18
N ILE A 203 18.05 20.91 6.58
CA ILE A 203 19.05 21.82 7.15
C ILE A 203 18.58 23.25 6.85
N LYS A 204 18.17 23.97 7.89
CA LYS A 204 17.67 25.34 7.76
C LYS A 204 18.76 26.39 8.00
N ARG A 205 19.79 26.06 8.74
CA ARG A 205 20.90 26.96 9.09
C ARG A 205 22.20 26.21 9.09
N THR A 206 23.25 26.81 8.49
CA THR A 206 24.61 26.29 8.53
C THR A 206 25.48 27.36 9.13
N PHE A 207 26.27 27.01 10.12
CA PHE A 207 27.26 27.88 10.72
C PHE A 207 28.64 27.31 10.43
N VAL A 208 29.54 28.15 9.96
CA VAL A 208 30.95 27.82 9.75
C VAL A 208 31.76 28.79 10.61
N ASP A 209 32.36 28.27 11.66
CA ASP A 209 33.20 29.05 12.56
C ASP A 209 34.65 28.88 12.20
N PHE A 210 35.36 29.98 11.96
CA PHE A 210 36.83 30.03 11.84
C PHE A 210 37.39 30.30 13.23
N ILE A 211 38.29 29.42 13.68
CA ILE A 211 38.83 29.46 15.03
C ILE A 211 40.35 29.62 14.92
N ASP A 212 40.95 30.51 15.74
CA ASP A 212 42.39 30.62 15.86
C ASP A 212 42.95 29.33 16.49
N SER A 213 43.91 28.70 15.78
CA SER A 213 44.52 27.44 16.21
C SER A 213 45.68 27.60 17.18
N ALA A 214 45.99 28.83 17.59
CA ALA A 214 47.13 29.12 18.46
C ALA A 214 47.05 28.45 19.86
N ASN A 215 45.94 27.83 20.20
CA ASN A 215 45.77 27.16 21.50
C ASN A 215 45.22 25.74 21.35
N THR A 216 46.08 24.83 20.85
CA THR A 216 45.76 23.43 20.60
C THR A 216 45.53 22.57 21.87
N ALA A 217 45.79 23.09 23.08
CA ALA A 217 45.69 22.34 24.32
C ALA A 217 44.30 22.37 24.93
N GLN A 218 43.42 23.28 24.57
CA GLN A 218 42.05 23.40 25.07
C GLN A 218 41.15 23.85 23.93
N GLN A 219 40.44 23.03 23.28
CA GLN A 219 39.45 23.27 22.22
C GLN A 219 38.55 24.56 22.31
N THR A 220 39.00 25.56 23.05
CA THR A 220 38.42 26.88 23.27
C THR A 220 39.22 27.94 22.50
N GLY A 221 39.38 27.73 21.17
CA GLY A 221 39.94 28.79 20.31
C GLY A 221 38.97 29.98 20.22
N VAL A 222 39.54 31.20 20.15
CA VAL A 222 38.73 32.40 19.91
C VAL A 222 38.15 32.30 18.49
N LYS A 223 36.84 32.45 18.36
CA LYS A 223 36.18 32.53 17.05
C LYS A 223 36.59 33.84 16.38
N LEU A 224 37.23 33.75 15.24
CA LEU A 224 37.63 34.90 14.44
C LEU A 224 36.50 35.39 13.56
N GLU A 225 35.82 34.46 12.92
CA GLU A 225 34.73 34.75 12.00
C GLU A 225 33.72 33.61 12.03
N THR A 226 32.43 33.96 11.92
CA THR A 226 31.36 33.04 11.72
C THR A 226 30.61 33.37 10.44
N ILE A 227 30.54 32.40 9.53
CA ILE A 227 29.71 32.49 8.34
C ILE A 227 28.40 31.75 8.62
N LYS A 228 27.30 32.46 8.53
CA LYS A 228 25.96 31.91 8.69
C LYS A 228 25.25 31.87 7.34
N ILE A 229 24.86 30.68 6.90
CA ILE A 229 24.15 30.47 5.65
C ILE A 229 22.73 30.04 5.98
N THR A 230 21.75 30.77 5.46
CA THR A 230 20.31 30.53 5.66
C THR A 230 19.55 30.64 4.36
N PRO A 231 18.41 29.94 4.18
CA PRO A 231 17.51 30.23 3.07
C PRO A 231 16.94 31.64 3.21
N GLY A 232 16.80 32.35 2.10
CA GLY A 232 16.27 33.71 2.05
C GLY A 232 15.08 33.82 1.10
N LEU A 233 13.92 34.23 1.64
CA LEU A 233 12.68 34.41 0.91
C LEU A 233 12.01 35.72 1.35
N ARG A 234 11.64 36.55 0.40
CA ARG A 234 10.88 37.78 0.71
C ARG A 234 9.41 37.44 0.96
N ALA A 235 8.71 38.36 1.63
CA ALA A 235 7.27 38.19 1.89
C ALA A 235 6.39 38.11 0.64
N ASN A 236 6.90 38.55 -0.53
CA ASN A 236 6.24 38.44 -1.82
C ASN A 236 6.53 37.10 -2.53
N GLY A 237 7.29 36.18 -1.91
CA GLY A 237 7.64 34.88 -2.49
C GLY A 237 8.87 34.89 -3.42
N GLU A 238 9.59 36.02 -3.52
CA GLU A 238 10.82 36.10 -4.32
C GLU A 238 12.05 35.66 -3.52
N PRO A 239 13.00 34.95 -4.14
CA PRO A 239 14.26 34.58 -3.50
C PRO A 239 15.09 35.83 -3.15
N THR A 240 15.80 35.79 -2.02
CA THR A 240 16.70 36.87 -1.62
C THR A 240 18.00 36.33 -1.06
N GLY A 241 19.11 37.03 -1.35
CA GLY A 241 20.41 36.78 -0.72
C GLY A 241 20.65 37.65 0.53
N ASN A 242 19.72 38.49 0.90
CA ASN A 242 19.85 39.40 2.04
C ASN A 242 18.96 38.93 3.20
N SER A 243 19.57 38.55 4.32
CA SER A 243 18.90 38.04 5.52
C SER A 243 17.94 39.08 6.13
N ALA A 244 18.23 40.38 6.04
CA ALA A 244 17.41 41.44 6.57
C ALA A 244 16.07 41.63 5.81
N GLN A 245 16.00 41.18 4.55
CA GLN A 245 14.81 41.24 3.72
C GLN A 245 14.02 39.91 3.69
N SER A 246 14.57 38.89 4.33
CA SER A 246 13.96 37.57 4.39
C SER A 246 12.92 37.46 5.48
N ILE A 247 11.85 36.72 5.22
CA ILE A 247 10.97 36.22 6.26
C ILE A 247 11.72 35.26 7.19
N SER A 248 11.16 34.97 8.35
CA SER A 248 11.79 33.99 9.26
C SER A 248 12.08 32.67 8.55
N VAL A 249 13.27 32.12 8.75
CA VAL A 249 13.72 30.83 8.18
C VAL A 249 12.77 29.69 8.54
N ASP A 250 12.08 29.79 9.68
CA ASP A 250 11.12 28.78 10.12
C ASP A 250 9.80 28.81 9.32
N ASN A 251 9.54 29.91 8.60
CA ASN A 251 8.36 30.08 7.73
C ASN A 251 8.65 29.74 6.26
N ILE A 252 9.89 29.38 5.92
CA ILE A 252 10.28 28.99 4.56
C ILE A 252 10.13 27.48 4.42
N SER A 253 9.32 27.05 3.45
CA SER A 253 9.13 25.64 3.11
C SER A 253 10.24 25.13 2.18
N ALA A 254 10.56 23.86 2.25
CA ALA A 254 11.50 23.22 1.32
C ALA A 254 11.05 23.28 -0.15
N ASN A 255 9.77 23.51 -0.42
CA ASN A 255 9.21 23.63 -1.78
C ASN A 255 9.15 25.07 -2.29
N ASP A 256 9.49 26.06 -1.45
CA ASP A 256 9.51 27.45 -1.86
C ASP A 256 10.74 27.71 -2.77
N ASN A 257 10.60 28.69 -3.66
CA ASN A 257 11.71 29.15 -4.49
C ASN A 257 12.57 30.15 -3.71
N TYR A 258 13.39 29.66 -2.77
CA TYR A 258 14.25 30.49 -1.92
C TYR A 258 15.65 30.68 -2.50
N GLY A 259 16.31 31.80 -2.12
CA GLY A 259 17.72 32.03 -2.32
C GLY A 259 18.54 31.62 -1.08
N PHE A 260 19.82 31.92 -1.09
CA PHE A 260 20.72 31.72 0.06
C PHE A 260 21.22 33.08 0.56
N ALA A 261 20.89 33.42 1.80
CA ALA A 261 21.43 34.58 2.50
C ALA A 261 22.70 34.16 3.25
N VAL A 262 23.75 34.92 3.09
CA VAL A 262 25.05 34.69 3.76
C VAL A 262 25.36 35.90 4.61
N ASP A 263 25.43 35.69 5.93
CA ASP A 263 25.79 36.70 6.91
C ASP A 263 27.18 36.39 7.45
N TYR A 264 28.00 37.41 7.60
CA TYR A 264 29.35 37.33 8.14
C TYR A 264 29.39 38.06 9.48
N GLU A 265 29.74 37.37 10.56
CA GLU A 265 30.02 37.92 11.86
C GLU A 265 31.52 37.87 12.12
N ILE A 266 32.18 39.01 12.09
CA ILE A 266 33.62 39.12 12.34
C ILE A 266 33.80 39.52 13.80
N ASN A 267 34.43 38.64 14.59
CA ASN A 267 34.75 38.94 16.00
C ASN A 267 36.16 39.46 16.07
N LEU A 268 36.32 40.78 15.88
CA LEU A 268 37.60 41.47 16.09
C LEU A 268 37.83 41.70 17.60
N SER A 269 37.84 40.65 18.41
CA SER A 269 38.24 40.77 19.82
C SER A 269 39.77 40.60 19.91
N GLY A 270 40.53 41.63 19.56
CA GLY A 270 41.98 41.56 19.56
C GLY A 270 42.70 42.89 19.31
N GLU A 271 42.02 44.02 19.45
CA GLU A 271 42.72 45.32 19.53
C GLU A 271 42.42 46.00 20.90
N GLU A 272 43.29 45.72 21.88
CA GLU A 272 43.76 46.61 22.91
C GLU A 272 45.29 46.41 23.05
#